data_265476564604734f4700cbdced8987ee
#
_entry.id   265476564604734f4700cbdced8987ee
#
_cell.length_a   1.000
_cell.length_b   1.000
_cell.length_c   1.000
_cell.angle_alpha   90.00
_cell.angle_beta   90.00
_cell.angle_gamma   90.00
#
_symmetry.space_group_name_H-M   'P 1'
#
loop_
_entity.id
_entity.type
_entity.pdbx_description
1 polymer ?
#
loop_
_entity_poly.entity_id
_entity_poly.type
_entity_poly.pdbx_seq_one_letter_code
_entity_poly.pdbx_strand_id
1 'polypeptide(L)'
;MRERDEQAFQRKKAEIMEACFNCYAENGLTGTGIQALADACGLSKASLYTYFDTLDDLIVQSTAYCMSKVEDDFMRLAPTSPQDIQRFIDEVPYWTAKRHGKKYRLMYQVYTHPKYIEHGKRFLPG
;
A
#
# COMPACT_ATOMS: atom_id res chain seq x y z
N MET A 1 29.67 -0.61 -4.74
CA MET A 1 28.94 -0.87 -6.01
C MET A 1 27.68 -1.68 -5.81
N ARG A 2 27.77 -2.82 -5.14
CA ARG A 2 26.59 -3.67 -4.88
C ARG A 2 25.54 -2.97 -4.03
N GLU A 3 25.95 -2.18 -3.05
CA GLU A 3 25.01 -1.44 -2.21
C GLU A 3 24.21 -0.41 -3.00
N ARG A 4 24.87 0.28 -3.94
CA ARG A 4 24.20 1.25 -4.81
C ARG A 4 23.19 0.57 -5.70
N ASP A 5 23.55 -0.57 -6.30
CA ASP A 5 22.67 -1.32 -7.19
C ASP A 5 21.47 -1.86 -6.41
N GLU A 6 21.73 -2.38 -5.21
CA GLU A 6 20.67 -2.87 -4.34
C GLU A 6 19.74 -1.75 -3.90
N GLN A 7 20.29 -0.60 -3.51
CA GLN A 7 19.47 0.55 -3.11
C GLN A 7 18.65 1.09 -4.28
N ALA A 8 19.25 1.14 -5.48
CA ALA A 8 18.55 1.58 -6.67
C ALA A 8 17.39 0.63 -7.01
N PHE A 9 17.64 -0.68 -6.89
CA PHE A 9 16.62 -1.70 -7.12
C PHE A 9 15.46 -1.55 -6.12
N GLN A 10 15.78 -1.42 -4.84
CA GLN A 10 14.77 -1.28 -3.80
C GLN A 10 13.96 0.00 -3.93
N ARG A 11 14.61 1.10 -4.33
CA ARG A 11 13.93 2.36 -4.58
C ARG A 11 12.95 2.24 -5.74
N LYS A 12 13.39 1.61 -6.82
CA LYS A 12 12.51 1.39 -7.98
C LYS A 12 11.36 0.47 -7.62
N LYS A 13 11.64 -0.59 -6.86
CA LYS A 13 10.62 -1.51 -6.39
C LYS A 13 9.57 -0.78 -5.55
N ALA A 14 10.00 0.14 -4.68
CA ALA A 14 9.08 0.94 -3.86
C ALA A 14 8.19 1.83 -4.72
N GLU A 15 8.75 2.47 -5.74
CA GLU A 15 7.97 3.28 -6.69
C GLU A 15 6.93 2.44 -7.42
N ILE A 16 7.32 1.23 -7.83
CA ILE A 16 6.43 0.30 -8.50
C ILE A 16 5.29 -0.13 -7.58
N MET A 17 5.61 -0.46 -6.33
CA MET A 17 4.59 -0.86 -5.36
C MET A 17 3.58 0.25 -5.12
N GLU A 18 4.04 1.48 -5.01
CA GLU A 18 3.16 2.62 -4.80
C GLU A 18 2.24 2.84 -6.03
N ALA A 19 2.81 2.81 -7.23
CA ALA A 19 2.04 2.98 -8.46
C ALA A 19 1.01 1.87 -8.63
N CYS A 20 1.39 0.62 -8.36
CA CYS A 20 0.48 -0.52 -8.47
C CYS A 20 -0.64 -0.47 -7.43
N PHE A 21 -0.30 -0.11 -6.19
CA PHE A 21 -1.31 0.00 -5.15
C PHE A 21 -2.34 1.08 -5.51
N ASN A 22 -1.90 2.22 -5.99
CA ASN A 22 -2.79 3.29 -6.42
C ASN A 22 -3.66 2.86 -7.61
N CYS A 23 -3.08 2.10 -8.53
CA CYS A 23 -3.82 1.56 -9.68
C CYS A 23 -4.94 0.63 -9.23
N TYR A 24 -4.65 -0.28 -8.29
CA TYR A 24 -5.67 -1.14 -7.70
C TYR A 24 -6.73 -0.33 -6.95
N ALA A 25 -6.31 0.70 -6.22
CA ALA A 25 -7.25 1.52 -5.45
C ALA A 25 -8.24 2.27 -6.35
N GLU A 26 -7.77 2.70 -7.52
CA GLU A 26 -8.64 3.42 -8.48
C GLU A 26 -9.54 2.47 -9.26
N ASN A 27 -9.05 1.30 -9.65
CA ASN A 27 -9.75 0.41 -10.58
C ASN A 27 -10.37 -0.81 -9.93
N GLY A 28 -10.08 -1.06 -8.67
CA GLY A 28 -10.58 -2.22 -7.94
C GLY A 28 -9.65 -3.42 -8.01
N LEU A 29 -9.71 -4.26 -6.99
CA LEU A 29 -8.86 -5.44 -6.88
C LEU A 29 -9.10 -6.42 -8.04
N THR A 30 -10.36 -6.64 -8.39
CA THR A 30 -10.72 -7.59 -9.44
C THR A 30 -10.70 -6.98 -10.84
N GLY A 31 -10.75 -5.65 -10.92
CA GLY A 31 -10.78 -4.95 -12.21
C GLY A 31 -9.43 -4.56 -12.77
N THR A 32 -8.34 -4.93 -12.09
CA THR A 32 -7.00 -4.49 -12.45
C THR A 32 -6.16 -5.68 -12.93
N GLY A 33 -5.76 -5.66 -14.18
CA GLY A 33 -4.91 -6.69 -14.77
C GLY A 33 -3.46 -6.25 -14.88
N ILE A 34 -2.61 -7.20 -15.30
CA ILE A 34 -1.16 -6.96 -15.42
C ILE A 34 -0.84 -5.81 -16.38
N GLN A 35 -1.60 -5.66 -17.45
CA GLN A 35 -1.33 -4.59 -18.42
C GLN A 35 -1.56 -3.22 -17.78
N ALA A 36 -2.64 -3.07 -17.03
CA ALA A 36 -2.92 -1.82 -16.35
C ALA A 36 -1.83 -1.47 -15.33
N LEU A 37 -1.32 -2.48 -14.62
CA LEU A 37 -0.24 -2.29 -13.66
C LEU A 37 1.06 -1.89 -14.34
N ALA A 38 1.40 -2.56 -15.42
CA ALA A 38 2.60 -2.25 -16.19
C ALA A 38 2.52 -0.83 -16.76
N ASP A 39 1.37 -0.46 -17.30
CA ASP A 39 1.15 0.89 -17.84
C ASP A 39 1.28 1.95 -16.75
N ALA A 40 0.73 1.67 -15.56
CA ALA A 40 0.81 2.59 -14.42
C ALA A 40 2.25 2.84 -13.98
N CYS A 41 3.12 1.84 -14.15
CA CYS A 41 4.54 1.94 -13.78
C CYS A 41 5.42 2.43 -14.92
N GLY A 42 4.88 2.53 -16.15
CA GLY A 42 5.70 2.85 -17.32
C GLY A 42 6.66 1.74 -17.69
N LEU A 43 6.29 0.50 -17.42
CA LEU A 43 7.14 -0.68 -17.63
C LEU A 43 6.45 -1.68 -18.55
N SER A 44 7.25 -2.59 -19.13
CA SER A 44 6.71 -3.77 -19.79
C SER A 44 6.27 -4.79 -18.74
N LYS A 45 5.42 -5.74 -19.14
CA LYS A 45 5.03 -6.84 -18.25
C LYS A 45 6.25 -7.63 -17.76
N ALA A 46 7.19 -7.89 -18.67
CA ALA A 46 8.41 -8.63 -18.33
C ALA A 46 9.23 -7.89 -17.29
N SER A 47 9.36 -6.57 -17.42
CA SER A 47 10.09 -5.76 -16.45
C SER A 47 9.41 -5.80 -15.08
N LEU A 48 8.08 -5.77 -15.06
CA LEU A 48 7.35 -5.84 -13.80
C LEU A 48 7.63 -7.17 -13.08
N TYR A 49 7.66 -8.27 -13.80
CA TYR A 49 7.97 -9.59 -13.24
C TYR A 49 9.42 -9.74 -12.80
N THR A 50 10.30 -8.80 -13.16
CA THR A 50 11.66 -8.75 -12.59
C THR A 50 11.63 -8.42 -11.11
N TYR A 51 10.62 -7.68 -10.66
CA TYR A 51 10.52 -7.24 -9.27
C TYR A 51 9.61 -8.13 -8.42
N PHE A 52 8.69 -8.86 -9.04
CA PHE A 52 7.72 -9.69 -8.30
C PHE A 52 7.52 -11.00 -9.04
N ASP A 53 7.61 -12.10 -8.32
CA ASP A 53 7.47 -13.43 -8.93
C ASP A 53 6.06 -13.67 -9.48
N THR A 54 5.04 -13.19 -8.77
CA THR A 54 3.64 -13.37 -9.17
C THR A 54 2.86 -12.09 -8.90
N LEU A 55 1.65 -12.00 -9.47
CA LEU A 55 0.73 -10.90 -9.15
C LEU A 55 0.28 -10.95 -7.70
N ASP A 56 0.15 -12.16 -7.13
CA ASP A 56 -0.19 -12.29 -5.72
C ASP A 56 0.91 -11.68 -4.83
N ASP A 57 2.18 -11.93 -5.15
CA ASP A 57 3.29 -11.31 -4.44
C ASP A 57 3.26 -9.79 -4.58
N LEU A 58 2.96 -9.31 -5.78
CA LEU A 58 2.90 -7.88 -6.04
C LEU A 58 1.84 -7.21 -5.15
N ILE A 59 0.62 -7.76 -5.13
CA ILE A 59 -0.46 -7.12 -4.35
C ILE A 59 -0.19 -7.20 -2.84
N VAL A 60 0.31 -8.32 -2.35
CA VAL A 60 0.60 -8.49 -0.93
C VAL A 60 1.71 -7.53 -0.49
N GLN A 61 2.81 -7.47 -1.23
CA GLN A 61 3.93 -6.60 -0.88
C GLN A 61 3.56 -5.13 -1.02
N SER A 62 2.82 -4.77 -2.08
CA SER A 62 2.39 -3.38 -2.31
C SER A 62 1.46 -2.91 -1.20
N THR A 63 0.53 -3.75 -0.79
CA THR A 63 -0.41 -3.42 0.27
C THR A 63 0.32 -3.19 1.60
N ALA A 64 1.22 -4.11 1.97
CA ALA A 64 1.99 -3.98 3.20
C ALA A 64 2.86 -2.72 3.20
N TYR A 65 3.53 -2.45 2.08
CA TYR A 65 4.38 -1.28 1.96
C TYR A 65 3.59 0.02 2.11
N CYS A 66 2.48 0.13 1.38
CA CYS A 66 1.69 1.36 1.40
C CYS A 66 0.99 1.57 2.74
N MET A 67 0.56 0.49 3.39
CA MET A 67 -0.06 0.62 4.71
C MET A 67 0.97 1.01 5.77
N SER A 68 2.21 0.55 5.64
CA SER A 68 3.28 1.00 6.53
C SER A 68 3.53 2.50 6.39
N LYS A 69 3.45 3.04 5.19
CA LYS A 69 3.58 4.48 4.97
C LYS A 69 2.43 5.25 5.60
N VAL A 70 1.21 4.72 5.52
CA VAL A 70 0.05 5.33 6.15
C VAL A 70 0.22 5.34 7.67
N GLU A 71 0.70 4.23 8.25
CA GLU A 71 1.00 4.15 9.68
C GLU A 71 2.05 5.19 10.10
N ASP A 72 3.11 5.34 9.31
CA ASP A 72 4.17 6.31 9.58
C ASP A 72 3.63 7.74 9.56
N ASP A 73 2.77 8.06 8.60
CA ASP A 73 2.11 9.37 8.53
C ASP A 73 1.27 9.62 9.76
N PHE A 74 0.49 8.61 10.16
CA PHE A 74 -0.37 8.69 11.34
C PHE A 74 0.47 8.96 12.60
N MET A 75 1.54 8.19 12.80
CA MET A 75 2.40 8.34 13.97
C MET A 75 3.12 9.68 13.99
N ARG A 76 3.51 10.18 12.83
CA ARG A 76 4.19 11.47 12.73
C ARG A 76 3.26 12.63 13.09
N LEU A 77 1.97 12.49 12.80
CA LEU A 77 0.97 13.53 13.07
C LEU A 77 0.33 13.41 14.46
N ALA A 78 0.64 12.34 15.19
CA ALA A 78 0.06 12.13 16.52
C ALA A 78 0.52 13.24 17.47
N PRO A 79 -0.41 13.89 18.18
CA PRO A 79 -0.08 14.97 19.08
C PRO A 79 0.57 14.47 20.38
N THR A 80 1.32 15.37 21.02
CA THR A 80 2.03 15.05 22.27
C THR A 80 1.34 15.59 23.52
N SER A 81 0.42 16.57 23.38
CA SER A 81 -0.27 17.14 24.52
C SER A 81 -1.64 16.49 24.73
N PRO A 82 -2.10 16.34 25.99
CA PRO A 82 -3.41 15.76 26.28
C PRO A 82 -4.58 16.48 25.62
N GLN A 83 -4.51 17.80 25.54
CA GLN A 83 -5.57 18.61 24.95
C GLN A 83 -5.68 18.35 23.45
N ASP A 84 -4.54 18.23 22.77
CA ASP A 84 -4.50 17.96 21.34
C ASP A 84 -4.84 16.51 21.03
N ILE A 85 -4.61 15.59 21.97
CA ILE A 85 -4.96 14.18 21.80
C ILE A 85 -6.47 14.01 21.60
N GLN A 86 -7.28 14.68 22.43
CA GLN A 86 -8.72 14.56 22.31
C GLN A 86 -9.22 15.08 20.96
N ARG A 87 -8.71 16.23 20.54
CA ARG A 87 -9.06 16.81 19.24
C ARG A 87 -8.62 15.89 18.09
N PHE A 88 -7.43 15.32 18.20
CA PHE A 88 -6.91 14.39 17.22
C PHE A 88 -7.81 13.15 17.09
N ILE A 89 -8.21 12.57 18.23
CA ILE A 89 -9.11 11.42 18.26
C ILE A 89 -10.44 11.75 17.57
N ASP A 90 -10.99 12.94 17.83
CA ASP A 90 -12.25 13.36 17.24
C ASP A 90 -12.14 13.57 15.72
N GLU A 91 -11.00 14.06 15.24
CA GLU A 91 -10.80 14.40 13.85
C GLU A 91 -10.27 13.24 12.98
N VAL A 92 -9.63 12.24 13.61
CA VAL A 92 -8.97 11.15 12.89
C VAL A 92 -9.88 10.41 11.90
N PRO A 93 -11.10 10.01 12.28
CA PRO A 93 -11.95 9.28 11.32
C PRO A 93 -12.21 10.05 10.03
N TYR A 94 -12.48 11.34 10.15
CA TYR A 94 -12.72 12.18 8.99
C TYR A 94 -11.45 12.40 8.17
N TRP A 95 -10.35 12.71 8.84
CA TRP A 95 -9.05 12.93 8.21
C TRP A 95 -8.59 11.69 7.46
N THR A 96 -8.72 10.53 8.10
CA THR A 96 -8.31 9.25 7.52
C THR A 96 -9.14 8.91 6.29
N ALA A 97 -10.46 9.06 6.38
CA ALA A 97 -11.36 8.76 5.27
C ALA A 97 -11.07 9.68 4.08
N LYS A 98 -10.85 10.97 4.34
CA LYS A 98 -10.61 11.94 3.28
C LYS A 98 -9.25 11.72 2.60
N ARG A 99 -8.21 11.41 3.37
CA ARG A 99 -6.84 11.30 2.86
C ARG A 99 -6.52 9.94 2.29
N HIS A 100 -7.01 8.89 2.94
CA HIS A 100 -6.61 7.52 2.64
C HIS A 100 -7.78 6.56 2.45
N GLY A 101 -8.99 7.08 2.23
CA GLY A 101 -10.19 6.25 2.17
C GLY A 101 -10.09 5.12 1.15
N LYS A 102 -9.62 5.42 -0.08
CA LYS A 102 -9.47 4.43 -1.13
C LYS A 102 -8.43 3.38 -0.77
N LYS A 103 -7.35 3.79 -0.11
CA LYS A 103 -6.29 2.88 0.32
C LYS A 103 -6.78 1.93 1.40
N TYR A 104 -7.54 2.44 2.37
CA TYR A 104 -8.12 1.59 3.42
C TYR A 104 -9.14 0.62 2.86
N ARG A 105 -9.93 1.06 1.89
CA ARG A 105 -10.90 0.18 1.23
C ARG A 105 -10.19 -0.96 0.52
N LEU A 106 -9.13 -0.65 -0.22
CA LEU A 106 -8.35 -1.65 -0.91
C LEU A 106 -7.66 -2.60 0.08
N MET A 107 -7.06 -2.05 1.13
CA MET A 107 -6.44 -2.86 2.19
C MET A 107 -7.45 -3.87 2.75
N TYR A 108 -8.65 -3.40 3.05
CA TYR A 108 -9.70 -4.27 3.57
C TYR A 108 -10.05 -5.38 2.58
N GLN A 109 -10.17 -5.03 1.30
CA GLN A 109 -10.47 -6.00 0.24
C GLN A 109 -9.38 -7.07 0.14
N VAL A 110 -8.11 -6.65 0.16
CA VAL A 110 -6.97 -7.57 0.08
C VAL A 110 -6.94 -8.49 1.31
N TYR A 111 -7.00 -7.91 2.50
CA TYR A 111 -6.79 -8.67 3.74
C TYR A 111 -8.01 -9.49 4.19
N THR A 112 -9.16 -9.31 3.55
CA THR A 112 -10.31 -10.20 3.75
C THR A 112 -10.49 -11.20 2.61
N HIS A 113 -9.69 -11.08 1.55
CA HIS A 113 -9.72 -12.03 0.46
C HIS A 113 -9.14 -13.38 0.91
N PRO A 114 -9.78 -14.51 0.57
CA PRO A 114 -9.29 -15.83 1.03
C PRO A 114 -7.82 -16.12 0.73
N LYS A 115 -7.30 -15.60 -0.38
CA LYS A 115 -5.90 -15.81 -0.76
C LYS A 115 -4.92 -15.06 0.14
N TYR A 116 -5.33 -13.92 0.71
CA TYR A 116 -4.42 -13.00 1.36
C TYR A 116 -4.70 -12.77 2.84
N ILE A 117 -5.72 -13.41 3.37
CA ILE A 117 -6.20 -13.16 4.73
C ILE A 117 -5.12 -13.37 5.79
N GLU A 118 -4.24 -14.34 5.59
CA GLU A 118 -3.16 -14.60 6.54
C GLU A 118 -2.19 -13.42 6.66
N HIS A 119 -1.97 -12.69 5.56
CA HIS A 119 -1.08 -11.53 5.56
C HIS A 119 -1.67 -10.33 6.27
N GLY A 120 -3.00 -10.28 6.41
CA GLY A 120 -3.69 -9.16 7.02
C GLY A 120 -3.90 -9.27 8.52
N LYS A 121 -3.56 -10.40 9.12
CA LYS A 121 -3.85 -10.63 10.54
C LYS A 121 -3.19 -9.61 11.47
N ARG A 122 -2.07 -9.05 11.06
CA ARG A 122 -1.38 -8.05 11.88
C ARG A 122 -2.05 -6.67 11.82
N PHE A 123 -2.89 -6.42 10.79
CA PHE A 123 -3.54 -5.12 10.59
C PHE A 123 -5.02 -5.13 10.99
N LEU A 124 -5.68 -6.30 10.97
CA LEU A 124 -7.10 -6.41 11.25
C LEU A 124 -7.32 -7.02 12.64
N PRO A 125 -8.23 -6.44 13.44
CA PRO A 125 -8.53 -6.98 14.77
C PRO A 125 -9.21 -8.34 14.68
N GLY A 126 -8.84 -9.20 15.60
CA GLY A 126 -9.44 -10.49 15.75
C GLY A 126 -9.14 -11.50 14.71
#